data_79d5a95da0e536907074e555fe43468e
#
_entry.id   79d5a95da0e536907074e555fe43468e
#
_cell.length_a   1.000
_cell.length_b   1.000
_cell.length_c   1.000
_cell.angle_alpha   90.00
_cell.angle_beta   90.00
_cell.angle_gamma   90.00
#
_symmetry.space_group_name_H-M   'P 1'
#
loop_
_entity.id
_entity.type
_entity.pdbx_description
1 polymer ?
#
loop_
_entity_poly.entity_id
_entity_poly.type
_entity_poly.pdbx_seq_one_letter_code
_entity_poly.pdbx_strand_id
1 'polypeptide(L)'
;VDNEFKREIILDNFQKPFNKDGSDDLNYLKTNSNNESCIDNIDIYIDIKDNIIKDIRFNGEACAISTASTSIMLKNIINKSVDDAIKYIDNFMNMVNEKEYKEEELNEAIAFDEIYKQQNRKTCVTLPYVGILKILNNYRNNHKK
;
A
#
# COMPACT_ATOMS: atom_id res chain seq x y z
N VAL A 1 -0.10 7.13 19.94
CA VAL A 1 -1.04 6.05 19.58
C VAL A 1 -0.62 4.79 20.33
N ASP A 2 -1.51 4.22 21.12
CA ASP A 2 -1.18 3.04 21.90
C ASP A 2 -1.27 1.74 21.07
N ASN A 3 -0.73 0.66 21.62
CA ASN A 3 -0.65 -0.62 20.92
C ASN A 3 -2.02 -1.24 20.67
N GLU A 4 -2.98 -1.02 21.57
CA GLU A 4 -4.35 -1.53 21.40
C GLU A 4 -5.03 -0.86 20.20
N PHE A 5 -4.88 0.44 20.07
CA PHE A 5 -5.43 1.19 18.95
C PHE A 5 -4.81 0.75 17.62
N LYS A 6 -3.49 0.56 17.60
CA LYS A 6 -2.80 0.05 16.42
C LYS A 6 -3.32 -1.33 16.01
N ARG A 7 -3.54 -2.21 17.00
CA ARG A 7 -4.06 -3.56 16.74
C ARG A 7 -5.47 -3.49 16.17
N GLU A 8 -6.32 -2.61 16.69
CA GLU A 8 -7.67 -2.43 16.17
C GLU A 8 -7.69 -1.97 14.73
N ILE A 9 -6.80 -1.03 14.37
CA ILE A 9 -6.66 -0.56 12.99
C ILE A 9 -6.31 -1.73 12.06
N ILE A 10 -5.32 -2.52 12.45
CA ILE A 10 -4.86 -3.66 11.64
C ILE A 10 -5.98 -4.69 11.50
N LEU A 11 -6.63 -5.03 12.60
CA LEU A 11 -7.71 -6.02 12.60
C LEU A 11 -8.88 -5.58 11.72
N ASP A 12 -9.27 -4.33 11.82
CA ASP A 12 -10.37 -3.76 11.03
C ASP A 12 -10.07 -3.85 9.53
N ASN A 13 -8.86 -3.49 9.13
CA ASN A 13 -8.45 -3.54 7.73
C ASN A 13 -8.25 -4.96 7.22
N PHE A 14 -7.98 -5.91 8.10
CA PHE A 14 -7.94 -7.32 7.74
C PHE A 14 -9.35 -7.88 7.54
N GLN A 15 -10.27 -7.58 8.46
CA GLN A 15 -11.63 -8.10 8.43
C GLN A 15 -12.49 -7.46 7.33
N LYS A 16 -12.27 -6.17 7.08
CA LYS A 16 -13.03 -5.39 6.10
C LYS A 16 -12.06 -4.63 5.18
N PRO A 17 -11.29 -5.34 4.35
CA PRO A 17 -10.31 -4.68 3.50
C PRO A 17 -10.96 -3.81 2.44
N PHE A 18 -10.38 -2.64 2.23
CA PHE A 18 -10.85 -1.67 1.25
C PHE A 18 -10.57 -2.16 -0.17
N ASN A 19 -11.61 -2.19 -1.01
CA ASN A 19 -11.49 -2.57 -2.43
C ASN A 19 -10.76 -3.89 -2.68
N LYS A 20 -11.01 -4.87 -1.84
CA LYS A 20 -10.47 -6.22 -2.05
C LYS A 20 -11.34 -6.96 -3.07
N ASP A 21 -11.16 -6.62 -4.33
CA ASP A 21 -11.71 -7.34 -5.47
C ASP A 21 -10.83 -7.04 -6.68
N GLY A 22 -10.88 -7.88 -7.70
CA GLY A 22 -10.08 -7.67 -8.89
C GLY A 22 -10.79 -6.81 -9.92
N SER A 23 -10.13 -6.62 -11.06
CA SER A 23 -10.73 -6.00 -12.22
C SER A 23 -10.28 -6.76 -13.48
N ASP A 24 -11.23 -7.06 -14.35
CA ASP A 24 -10.97 -7.63 -15.67
C ASP A 24 -10.84 -6.53 -16.74
N ASP A 25 -10.94 -5.27 -16.34
CA ASP A 25 -10.83 -4.15 -17.27
C ASP A 25 -9.40 -4.01 -17.75
N LEU A 26 -9.21 -4.13 -19.06
CA LEU A 26 -7.89 -4.05 -19.69
C LEU A 26 -7.26 -2.66 -19.60
N ASN A 27 -8.02 -1.64 -19.22
CA ASN A 27 -7.50 -0.28 -19.03
C ASN A 27 -6.80 -0.11 -17.68
N TYR A 28 -6.98 -1.04 -16.76
CA TYR A 28 -6.27 -1.00 -15.49
C TYR A 28 -4.84 -1.49 -15.67
N LEU A 29 -3.92 -0.77 -15.07
CA LEU A 29 -2.56 -1.26 -14.89
C LEU A 29 -2.57 -2.31 -13.80
N LYS A 30 -1.73 -3.32 -13.93
CA LYS A 30 -1.70 -4.41 -12.96
C LYS A 30 -0.27 -4.69 -12.52
N THR A 31 -0.08 -4.95 -11.24
CA THR A 31 1.18 -5.47 -10.72
C THR A 31 0.90 -6.62 -9.77
N ASN A 32 1.88 -7.52 -9.67
CA ASN A 32 1.83 -8.61 -8.70
C ASN A 32 2.96 -8.42 -7.70
N SER A 33 2.63 -8.54 -6.44
CA SER A 33 3.60 -8.52 -5.35
C SER A 33 3.51 -9.85 -4.62
N ASN A 34 4.63 -10.54 -4.52
CA ASN A 34 4.67 -11.81 -3.79
C ASN A 34 5.89 -11.89 -2.90
N ASN A 35 5.76 -12.72 -1.86
CA ASN A 35 6.82 -13.00 -0.91
C ASN A 35 6.99 -14.52 -0.85
N GLU A 36 8.09 -15.01 -1.43
CA GLU A 36 8.35 -16.46 -1.54
C GLU A 36 8.46 -17.16 -0.20
N SER A 37 8.80 -16.44 0.86
CA SER A 37 8.90 -17.00 2.21
C SER A 37 7.57 -17.01 2.97
N CYS A 38 6.49 -16.60 2.32
CA CYS A 38 5.16 -16.46 2.91
C CYS A 38 4.09 -16.74 1.85
N ILE A 39 2.82 -16.83 2.28
CA ILE A 39 1.69 -17.04 1.35
C ILE A 39 1.34 -15.80 0.54
N ASP A 40 1.97 -14.67 0.82
CA ASP A 40 1.60 -13.39 0.23
C ASP A 40 1.79 -13.39 -1.29
N ASN A 41 0.68 -13.21 -2.00
CA ASN A 41 0.65 -13.11 -3.45
C ASN A 41 -0.51 -12.18 -3.82
N ILE A 42 -0.18 -10.90 -4.02
CA ILE A 42 -1.17 -9.84 -4.13
C ILE A 42 -1.12 -9.24 -5.53
N ASP A 43 -2.28 -9.23 -6.19
CA ASP A 43 -2.48 -8.50 -7.44
C ASP A 43 -3.08 -7.14 -7.12
N ILE A 44 -2.48 -6.08 -7.66
CA ILE A 44 -2.99 -4.72 -7.51
C ILE A 44 -3.37 -4.20 -8.90
N TYR A 45 -4.57 -3.63 -8.99
CA TYR A 45 -5.16 -3.09 -10.21
C TYR A 45 -5.37 -1.59 -10.02
N ILE A 46 -4.84 -0.78 -10.93
CA ILE A 46 -4.89 0.67 -10.77
C ILE A 46 -5.33 1.36 -12.07
N ASP A 47 -6.26 2.29 -11.94
CA ASP A 47 -6.76 3.11 -13.05
C ASP A 47 -6.29 4.55 -12.83
N ILE A 48 -5.39 5.01 -13.70
CA ILE A 48 -4.83 6.36 -13.63
C ILE A 48 -5.31 7.14 -14.86
N LYS A 49 -5.96 8.28 -14.61
CA LYS A 49 -6.41 9.19 -15.66
C LYS A 49 -6.04 10.62 -15.27
N ASP A 50 -5.47 11.34 -16.22
CA ASP A 50 -5.06 12.74 -16.01
C ASP A 50 -4.15 12.89 -14.80
N ASN A 51 -3.23 11.94 -14.63
CA ASN A 51 -2.26 11.92 -13.53
C ASN A 51 -2.90 11.73 -12.15
N ILE A 52 -4.16 11.28 -12.10
CA ILE A 52 -4.90 11.02 -10.86
C ILE A 52 -5.23 9.53 -10.77
N ILE A 53 -5.05 8.95 -9.59
CA ILE A 53 -5.46 7.56 -9.31
C ILE A 53 -6.97 7.55 -9.13
N LYS A 54 -7.71 7.19 -10.18
CA LYS A 54 -9.18 7.21 -10.15
C LYS A 54 -9.76 6.01 -9.41
N ASP A 55 -9.11 4.85 -9.52
CA ASP A 55 -9.53 3.66 -8.82
C ASP A 55 -8.31 2.79 -8.55
N ILE A 56 -8.38 2.02 -7.48
CA ILE A 56 -7.33 1.07 -7.12
C ILE A 56 -7.96 -0.08 -6.35
N ARG A 57 -7.61 -1.31 -6.72
CA ARG A 57 -8.18 -2.53 -6.16
C ARG A 57 -7.08 -3.56 -5.97
N PHE A 58 -7.33 -4.54 -5.11
CA PHE A 58 -6.40 -5.65 -4.95
C PHE A 58 -7.13 -6.96 -4.74
N ASN A 59 -6.46 -8.05 -5.04
CA ASN A 59 -6.96 -9.40 -4.80
C ASN A 59 -5.77 -10.33 -4.57
N GLY A 60 -6.06 -11.57 -4.19
CA GLY A 60 -5.05 -12.59 -3.99
C GLY A 60 -5.04 -13.11 -2.56
N GLU A 61 -4.06 -13.97 -2.27
CA GLU A 61 -3.88 -14.56 -0.96
C GLU A 61 -2.78 -13.81 -0.20
N ALA A 62 -3.04 -13.47 1.06
CA ALA A 62 -2.07 -12.74 1.87
C ALA A 62 -2.35 -12.97 3.35
N CYS A 63 -1.32 -12.87 4.15
CA CYS A 63 -1.47 -12.91 5.60
C CYS A 63 -2.25 -11.69 6.10
N ALA A 64 -2.68 -11.74 7.36
CA ALA A 64 -3.47 -10.66 7.95
C ALA A 64 -2.75 -9.31 7.87
N ILE A 65 -1.45 -9.29 8.12
CA ILE A 65 -0.63 -8.08 8.12
C ILE A 65 -0.54 -7.49 6.69
N SER A 66 -0.26 -8.32 5.69
CA SER A 66 -0.16 -7.86 4.30
C SER A 66 -1.51 -7.37 3.78
N THR A 67 -2.60 -8.06 4.13
CA THR A 67 -3.96 -7.64 3.74
C THR A 67 -4.29 -6.29 4.35
N ALA A 68 -4.04 -6.12 5.65
CA ALA A 68 -4.31 -4.86 6.34
C ALA A 68 -3.46 -3.73 5.77
N SER A 69 -2.19 -3.98 5.52
CA SER A 69 -1.28 -2.99 4.94
C SER A 69 -1.74 -2.53 3.57
N THR A 70 -2.14 -3.49 2.72
CA THR A 70 -2.64 -3.18 1.38
C THR A 70 -3.90 -2.32 1.45
N SER A 71 -4.87 -2.73 2.28
CA SER A 71 -6.11 -1.98 2.50
C SER A 71 -5.83 -0.53 2.91
N ILE A 72 -4.96 -0.33 3.87
CA ILE A 72 -4.60 0.99 4.37
C ILE A 72 -3.93 1.82 3.28
N MET A 73 -3.02 1.23 2.52
CA MET A 73 -2.35 1.91 1.41
C MET A 73 -3.37 2.40 0.38
N LEU A 74 -4.29 1.53 -0.04
CA LEU A 74 -5.28 1.89 -1.04
C LEU A 74 -6.16 3.05 -0.58
N LYS A 75 -6.59 3.05 0.67
CA LYS A 75 -7.37 4.15 1.23
C LYS A 75 -6.65 5.48 1.16
N ASN A 76 -5.34 5.45 1.32
CA ASN A 76 -4.54 6.68 1.40
C ASN A 76 -4.14 7.24 0.04
N ILE A 77 -4.10 6.41 -1.02
CA ILE A 77 -3.66 6.90 -2.33
C ILE A 77 -4.76 7.03 -3.37
N ILE A 78 -5.94 6.45 -3.13
CA ILE A 78 -7.07 6.62 -4.06
C ILE A 78 -7.43 8.10 -4.17
N ASN A 79 -7.72 8.54 -5.38
CA ASN A 79 -8.08 9.93 -5.73
C ASN A 79 -6.93 10.94 -5.57
N LYS A 80 -5.74 10.49 -5.27
CA LYS A 80 -4.55 11.36 -5.24
C LYS A 80 -3.88 11.40 -6.61
N SER A 81 -3.14 12.48 -6.86
CA SER A 81 -2.25 12.52 -8.01
C SER A 81 -1.14 11.48 -7.84
N VAL A 82 -0.56 11.04 -8.96
CA VAL A 82 0.57 10.12 -8.93
C VAL A 82 1.71 10.67 -8.07
N ASP A 83 2.01 11.96 -8.20
CA ASP A 83 3.09 12.58 -7.41
C ASP A 83 2.79 12.58 -5.91
N ASP A 84 1.55 12.90 -5.52
CA ASP A 84 1.17 12.89 -4.10
C ASP A 84 1.16 11.47 -3.54
N ALA A 85 0.73 10.48 -4.34
CA ALA A 85 0.77 9.09 -3.92
C ALA A 85 2.21 8.62 -3.68
N ILE A 86 3.14 9.01 -4.55
CA ILE A 86 4.58 8.68 -4.38
C ILE A 86 5.11 9.33 -3.10
N LYS A 87 4.74 10.57 -2.82
CA LYS A 87 5.15 11.25 -1.58
C LYS A 87 4.63 10.52 -0.34
N TYR A 88 3.37 10.07 -0.38
CA TYR A 88 2.81 9.28 0.72
C TYR A 88 3.60 7.99 0.93
N ILE A 89 3.91 7.28 -0.16
CA ILE A 89 4.65 6.02 -0.09
C ILE A 89 6.06 6.25 0.45
N ASP A 90 6.74 7.30 0.00
CA ASP A 90 8.08 7.64 0.49
C ASP A 90 8.05 7.96 1.99
N ASN A 91 7.03 8.68 2.44
CA ASN A 91 6.86 9.00 3.85
C ASN A 91 6.64 7.73 4.69
N PHE A 92 5.81 6.81 4.18
CA PHE A 92 5.60 5.53 4.83
C PHE A 92 6.90 4.71 4.91
N MET A 93 7.64 4.64 3.82
CA MET A 93 8.89 3.89 3.77
C MET A 93 9.94 4.50 4.71
N ASN A 94 9.94 5.82 4.87
CA ASN A 94 10.80 6.49 5.84
C ASN A 94 10.47 6.03 7.26
N MET A 95 9.18 5.95 7.59
CA MET A 95 8.76 5.47 8.91
C MET A 95 9.26 4.06 9.20
N VAL A 96 9.03 3.14 8.26
CA VAL A 96 9.41 1.73 8.48
C VAL A 96 10.92 1.50 8.40
N ASN A 97 11.69 2.44 7.89
CA ASN A 97 13.15 2.40 7.81
C ASN A 97 13.82 3.29 8.84
N GLU A 98 13.10 3.73 9.86
CA GLU A 98 13.62 4.52 10.99
C GLU A 98 14.21 5.85 10.55
N LYS A 99 13.64 6.45 9.49
CA LYS A 99 14.01 7.78 9.03
C LYS A 99 12.95 8.79 9.46
N GLU A 100 13.25 10.07 9.33
CA GLU A 100 12.27 11.11 9.63
C GLU A 100 11.05 10.99 8.71
N TYR A 101 9.87 11.16 9.28
CA TYR A 101 8.62 11.07 8.54
C TYR A 101 7.57 12.02 9.14
N LYS A 102 6.52 12.28 8.37
CA LYS A 102 5.42 13.14 8.79
C LYS A 102 4.25 12.27 9.23
N GLU A 103 4.09 12.13 10.54
CA GLU A 103 3.07 11.28 11.15
C GLU A 103 1.65 11.66 10.70
N GLU A 104 1.37 12.95 10.61
CA GLU A 104 0.04 13.48 10.29
C GLU A 104 -0.43 13.13 8.88
N GLU A 105 0.48 12.73 8.00
CA GLU A 105 0.14 12.37 6.62
C GLU A 105 -0.13 10.87 6.44
N LEU A 106 0.09 10.06 7.47
CA LEU A 106 0.02 8.61 7.36
C LEU A 106 -1.35 8.02 7.68
N ASN A 107 -2.21 8.75 8.41
CA ASN A 107 -3.53 8.25 8.80
C ASN A 107 -3.41 6.89 9.48
N GLU A 108 -4.17 5.90 9.06
CA GLU A 108 -4.13 4.56 9.66
C GLU A 108 -2.79 3.85 9.51
N ALA A 109 -1.95 4.25 8.54
CA ALA A 109 -0.65 3.62 8.34
C ALA A 109 0.28 3.80 9.55
N ILE A 110 -0.03 4.72 10.46
CA ILE A 110 0.73 4.89 11.70
C ILE A 110 0.69 3.63 12.58
N ALA A 111 -0.27 2.73 12.35
CA ALA A 111 -0.34 1.46 13.05
C ALA A 111 0.94 0.62 12.88
N PHE A 112 1.72 0.90 11.84
CA PHE A 112 2.97 0.18 11.54
C PHE A 112 4.23 0.96 11.96
N ASP A 113 4.11 1.95 12.84
CA ASP A 113 5.24 2.82 13.21
C ASP A 113 6.38 2.10 13.94
N GLU A 114 6.12 0.92 14.51
CA GLU A 114 7.15 0.11 15.17
C GLU A 114 7.45 -1.20 14.43
N ILE A 115 6.98 -1.33 13.19
CA ILE A 115 7.16 -2.59 12.45
C ILE A 115 8.63 -2.91 12.15
N TYR A 116 9.49 -1.89 12.16
CA TYR A 116 10.93 -2.08 11.95
C TYR A 116 11.55 -3.02 12.98
N LYS A 117 10.90 -3.22 14.13
CA LYS A 117 11.35 -4.14 15.19
C LYS A 117 11.12 -5.61 14.82
N GLN A 118 10.33 -5.88 13.79
CA GLN A 118 9.94 -7.23 13.39
C GLN A 118 10.21 -7.41 11.90
N GLN A 119 11.43 -7.84 11.56
CA GLN A 119 11.90 -7.86 10.17
C GLN A 119 10.98 -8.66 9.23
N ASN A 120 10.49 -9.82 9.67
CA ASN A 120 9.61 -10.64 8.82
C ASN A 120 8.29 -9.93 8.53
N ARG A 121 7.73 -9.26 9.52
CA ARG A 121 6.48 -8.52 9.36
C ARG A 121 6.68 -7.25 8.56
N LYS A 122 7.83 -6.60 8.70
CA LYS A 122 8.20 -5.44 7.90
C LYS A 122 8.15 -5.79 6.41
N THR A 123 8.67 -6.95 6.03
CA THR A 123 8.61 -7.43 4.65
C THR A 123 7.16 -7.56 4.17
N CYS A 124 6.28 -8.15 4.99
CA CYS A 124 4.87 -8.27 4.66
C CYS A 124 4.18 -6.90 4.51
N VAL A 125 4.49 -5.98 5.40
CA VAL A 125 3.88 -4.64 5.40
C VAL A 125 4.29 -3.83 4.19
N THR A 126 5.56 -3.90 3.78
CA THR A 126 6.09 -3.11 2.67
C THR A 126 5.82 -3.71 1.30
N LEU A 127 5.45 -4.99 1.23
CA LEU A 127 5.25 -5.70 -0.02
C LEU A 127 4.34 -4.96 -1.01
N PRO A 128 3.12 -4.55 -0.63
CA PRO A 128 2.25 -3.84 -1.57
C PRO A 128 2.80 -2.46 -1.96
N TYR A 129 3.50 -1.79 -1.06
CA TYR A 129 4.08 -0.48 -1.31
C TYR A 129 5.16 -0.55 -2.39
N VAL A 130 6.03 -1.56 -2.31
CA VAL A 130 7.09 -1.77 -3.32
C VAL A 130 6.48 -2.03 -4.69
N GLY A 131 5.43 -2.85 -4.75
CA GLY A 131 4.76 -3.16 -6.01
C GLY A 131 4.12 -1.95 -6.66
N ILE A 132 3.35 -1.19 -5.88
CA ILE A 132 2.65 -0.02 -6.44
C ILE A 132 3.63 1.09 -6.82
N LEU A 133 4.71 1.25 -6.08
CA LEU A 133 5.72 2.26 -6.38
C LEU A 133 6.32 2.05 -7.76
N LYS A 134 6.54 0.80 -8.15
CA LYS A 134 7.04 0.47 -9.50
C LYS A 134 6.09 0.98 -10.59
N ILE A 135 4.80 0.73 -10.44
CA ILE A 135 3.78 1.19 -11.40
C ILE A 135 3.75 2.71 -11.45
N LEU A 136 3.74 3.37 -10.30
CA LEU A 136 3.65 4.83 -10.25
C LEU A 136 4.88 5.50 -10.86
N ASN A 137 6.07 4.98 -10.58
CA ASN A 137 7.30 5.49 -11.18
C ASN A 137 7.33 5.27 -12.68
N ASN A 138 6.91 4.09 -13.15
CA ASN A 138 6.84 3.81 -14.59
C ASN A 138 5.84 4.73 -15.27
N TYR A 139 4.68 4.94 -14.68
CA TYR A 139 3.69 5.86 -15.23
C TYR A 139 4.25 7.27 -15.33
N ARG A 140 4.87 7.76 -14.26
CA ARG A 140 5.44 9.11 -14.20
C ARG A 140 6.53 9.29 -15.26
N ASN A 141 7.43 8.31 -15.42
CA ASN A 141 8.50 8.36 -16.38
C ASN A 141 7.98 8.34 -17.83
N ASN A 142 6.94 7.54 -18.10
CA ASN A 142 6.36 7.44 -19.45
C ASN A 142 5.54 8.66 -19.84
N HIS A 143 5.05 9.41 -18.88
CA HIS A 143 4.21 10.60 -19.11
C HIS A 143 4.95 11.90 -18.84
N LYS A 144 6.23 11.82 -18.52
CA LYS A 144 7.08 12.99 -18.30
C LYS A 144 7.54 13.54 -19.66
N LYS A 145 7.36 14.82 -19.84
CA LYS A 145 7.82 15.52 -21.04
C LYS A 145 8.95 16.47 -20.71
#